data_60f79e78a03237baed3ec8385db463f7
#
_entry.id   60f79e78a03237baed3ec8385db463f7
#
_cell.length_a   1.000
_cell.length_b   1.000
_cell.length_c   1.000
_cell.angle_alpha   90.00
_cell.angle_beta   90.00
_cell.angle_gamma   90.00
#
_symmetry.space_group_name_H-M   'P 1'
#
loop_
_entity.id
_entity.type
_entity.pdbx_description
1 polymer ?
#
loop_
_entity_poly.entity_id
_entity_poly.type
_entity_poly.pdbx_seq_one_letter_code
_entity_poly.pdbx_strand_id
1 'polypeptide(L)'
;MRDALYSIEDWVRFGDELRRPLLVGPNLSTSTKLCIVGAGLSGLAIAYRIASKRPDLEIEILERTDRCGGTIETWSEGEWLCDVAVNAARPHPAFWRLVEDLGLGSAFAESNPQAKKRWLLINRKKTQLSWISALKMGPIRLFRSLRSSRMGKKSVAQIFPSETIADAMTLGIVNEKSTNVDADFLMPSLTKFGVEPPIKWSKIKKNMSETYPLFQPRKGSVASFSGGMQTLVDALVQQLDTFENVKFHFNQDICKPEEVATEHHVPHSSVIWCAPLDRANEEFTSLDVYVAGYHNNAVNEVQRGYGTLIPDEDIPISGILHESDVHPSPRAPADHRLFRIMAPSSRSSSEEAVRTCLRQILTQSEPIIFKKIGTRKIPIYAPGYMSKLDMDREYTRAGWFYSGVSVTHVVAEAERIADLF
;
A
#
# COMPACT_ATOMS: atom_id res chain seq x y z
N MET A 1 23.71 0.72 13.17
CA MET A 1 22.81 -0.15 12.37
C MET A 1 22.59 -1.42 13.19
N ARG A 2 21.35 -1.77 13.55
CA ARG A 2 21.10 -3.09 14.15
C ARG A 2 21.29 -4.12 13.05
N ASP A 3 22.20 -5.08 13.25
CA ASP A 3 22.31 -6.21 12.35
C ASP A 3 20.94 -6.89 12.21
N ALA A 4 20.56 -7.21 11.00
CA ALA A 4 19.30 -7.90 10.77
C ALA A 4 19.32 -9.24 11.52
N LEU A 5 18.42 -9.41 12.49
CA LEU A 5 18.30 -10.65 13.28
C LEU A 5 17.70 -11.80 12.46
N TYR A 6 17.48 -11.60 11.18
CA TYR A 6 16.92 -12.58 10.23
C TYR A 6 17.65 -12.49 8.90
N SER A 7 17.74 -13.57 8.17
CA SER A 7 18.15 -13.58 6.79
C SER A 7 16.99 -13.15 5.87
N ILE A 8 17.30 -12.65 4.68
CA ILE A 8 16.29 -12.32 3.65
C ILE A 8 15.40 -13.53 3.38
N GLU A 9 15.97 -14.74 3.31
CA GLU A 9 15.26 -15.99 3.06
C GLU A 9 14.22 -16.30 4.13
N ASP A 10 14.45 -15.91 5.37
CA ASP A 10 13.50 -16.14 6.46
C ASP A 10 12.21 -15.33 6.30
N TRP A 11 12.26 -14.19 5.62
CA TRP A 11 11.14 -13.29 5.39
C TRP A 11 10.47 -13.43 4.03
N VAL A 12 11.04 -14.20 3.12
CA VAL A 12 10.48 -14.44 1.77
C VAL A 12 9.02 -14.92 1.79
N ARG A 13 8.60 -15.58 2.86
CA ARG A 13 7.20 -16.01 3.02
C ARG A 13 6.26 -14.92 3.51
N PHE A 14 6.76 -13.91 4.22
CA PHE A 14 5.94 -12.83 4.76
C PHE A 14 5.93 -11.61 3.88
N GLY A 15 7.06 -11.28 3.29
CA GLY A 15 7.24 -10.13 2.44
C GLY A 15 7.13 -10.52 0.98
N ASP A 16 6.07 -10.15 0.30
CA ASP A 16 5.94 -10.34 -1.14
C ASP A 16 7.02 -9.57 -1.90
N GLU A 17 7.54 -8.50 -1.31
CA GLU A 17 8.64 -7.70 -1.84
C GLU A 17 9.92 -8.50 -2.08
N LEU A 18 10.19 -9.49 -1.23
CA LEU A 18 11.38 -10.35 -1.37
C LEU A 18 11.29 -11.32 -2.55
N ARG A 19 10.12 -11.49 -3.10
CA ARG A 19 9.87 -12.33 -4.28
C ARG A 19 9.90 -11.54 -5.58
N ARG A 20 9.81 -10.23 -5.49
CA ARG A 20 9.96 -9.35 -6.63
C ARG A 20 11.44 -9.00 -6.81
N PRO A 21 11.94 -8.97 -8.05
CA PRO A 21 13.32 -8.57 -8.30
C PRO A 21 13.55 -7.13 -7.85
N LEU A 22 14.76 -6.85 -7.35
CA LEU A 22 15.24 -5.46 -7.28
C LEU A 22 15.62 -5.03 -8.70
N LEU A 23 15.07 -3.92 -9.15
CA LEU A 23 15.36 -3.35 -10.47
C LEU A 23 16.43 -2.27 -10.33
N VAL A 24 17.66 -2.70 -10.07
CA VAL A 24 18.78 -1.82 -9.78
C VAL A 24 19.63 -1.64 -11.04
N GLY A 25 19.92 -0.38 -11.39
CA GLY A 25 20.84 -0.04 -12.45
C GLY A 25 22.27 -0.50 -12.15
N PRO A 26 23.11 -0.72 -13.18
CA PRO A 26 24.49 -1.15 -12.99
C PRO A 26 25.28 -0.06 -12.24
N ASN A 27 26.17 -0.47 -11.35
CA ASN A 27 27.08 0.44 -10.62
C ASN A 27 26.39 1.52 -9.75
N LEU A 28 25.14 1.34 -9.34
CA LEU A 28 24.44 2.30 -8.48
C LEU A 28 25.24 2.65 -7.22
N SER A 29 25.83 1.66 -6.58
CA SER A 29 26.60 1.83 -5.32
C SER A 29 27.92 2.60 -5.46
N THR A 30 28.42 2.77 -6.69
CA THR A 30 29.65 3.52 -6.96
C THR A 30 29.38 4.99 -7.33
N SER A 31 28.13 5.42 -7.35
CA SER A 31 27.74 6.80 -7.62
C SER A 31 28.27 7.75 -6.55
N THR A 32 28.64 8.95 -6.96
CA THR A 32 29.00 10.07 -6.07
C THR A 32 27.87 11.07 -5.91
N LYS A 33 26.91 11.01 -6.82
CA LYS A 33 25.68 11.80 -6.80
C LYS A 33 24.50 10.91 -7.26
N LEU A 34 23.35 11.02 -6.61
CA LEU A 34 22.11 10.35 -6.97
C LEU A 34 21.01 11.36 -7.26
N CYS A 35 20.20 11.08 -8.29
CA CYS A 35 18.97 11.80 -8.58
C CYS A 35 17.77 10.85 -8.37
N ILE A 36 16.92 11.14 -7.39
CA ILE A 36 15.73 10.36 -7.06
C ILE A 36 14.50 11.08 -7.58
N VAL A 37 13.79 10.48 -8.53
CA VAL A 37 12.58 11.06 -9.12
C VAL A 37 11.35 10.61 -8.38
N GLY A 38 10.67 11.56 -7.76
CA GLY A 38 9.46 11.39 -6.96
C GLY A 38 9.72 11.43 -5.45
N ALA A 39 9.19 12.46 -4.78
CA ALA A 39 9.18 12.61 -3.32
C ALA A 39 7.99 11.91 -2.64
N GLY A 40 7.49 10.81 -3.21
CA GLY A 40 6.60 9.88 -2.53
C GLY A 40 7.36 9.05 -1.49
N LEU A 41 6.65 8.21 -0.74
CA LEU A 41 7.27 7.36 0.29
C LEU A 41 8.46 6.54 -0.23
N SER A 42 8.43 6.09 -1.49
CA SER A 42 9.55 5.35 -2.10
C SER A 42 10.82 6.17 -2.13
N GLY A 43 10.78 7.34 -2.78
CA GLY A 43 11.95 8.21 -2.92
C GLY A 43 12.45 8.72 -1.57
N LEU A 44 11.52 9.14 -0.68
CA LEU A 44 11.88 9.61 0.67
C LEU A 44 12.55 8.53 1.51
N ALA A 45 12.00 7.29 1.51
CA ALA A 45 12.58 6.20 2.30
C ALA A 45 13.94 5.75 1.74
N ILE A 46 14.11 5.72 0.41
CA ILE A 46 15.40 5.41 -0.23
C ILE A 46 16.43 6.49 0.11
N ALA A 47 16.06 7.77 -0.07
CA ALA A 47 16.94 8.89 0.24
C ALA A 47 17.38 8.85 1.71
N TYR A 48 16.44 8.67 2.64
CA TYR A 48 16.73 8.58 4.07
C TYR A 48 17.69 7.43 4.41
N ARG A 49 17.43 6.23 3.88
CA ARG A 49 18.26 5.05 4.14
C ARG A 49 19.67 5.20 3.56
N ILE A 50 19.79 5.77 2.36
CA ILE A 50 21.11 5.97 1.72
C ILE A 50 21.86 7.12 2.41
N ALA A 51 21.25 8.27 2.64
CA ALA A 51 21.89 9.42 3.29
C ALA A 51 22.41 9.07 4.69
N SER A 52 21.65 8.25 5.44
CA SER A 52 22.08 7.77 6.76
C SER A 52 23.33 6.87 6.72
N LYS A 53 23.60 6.18 5.60
CA LYS A 53 24.76 5.29 5.41
C LYS A 53 25.93 6.01 4.71
N ARG A 54 25.64 6.94 3.82
CA ARG A 54 26.59 7.58 2.91
C ARG A 54 26.45 9.11 2.99
N PRO A 55 26.94 9.74 4.06
CA PRO A 55 26.91 11.20 4.21
C PRO A 55 27.80 11.93 3.17
N ASP A 56 28.69 11.20 2.49
CA ASP A 56 29.55 11.68 1.42
C ASP A 56 28.84 11.75 0.05
N LEU A 57 27.67 11.12 -0.08
CA LEU A 57 26.94 10.98 -1.35
C LEU A 57 25.93 12.11 -1.52
N GLU A 58 26.05 12.92 -2.54
CA GLU A 58 25.06 13.95 -2.86
C GLU A 58 23.77 13.31 -3.36
N ILE A 59 22.62 13.72 -2.82
CA ILE A 59 21.30 13.20 -3.16
C ILE A 59 20.38 14.36 -3.54
N GLU A 60 19.85 14.34 -4.76
CA GLU A 60 18.83 15.26 -5.22
C GLU A 60 17.50 14.53 -5.36
N ILE A 61 16.45 15.07 -4.75
CA ILE A 61 15.07 14.54 -4.81
C ILE A 61 14.27 15.49 -5.69
N LEU A 62 13.75 14.97 -6.80
CA LEU A 62 13.03 15.73 -7.83
C LEU A 62 11.55 15.41 -7.74
N GLU A 63 10.72 16.39 -7.40
CA GLU A 63 9.28 16.19 -7.22
C GLU A 63 8.48 17.10 -8.17
N ARG A 64 7.46 16.52 -8.79
CA ARG A 64 6.60 17.22 -9.77
C ARG A 64 5.74 18.31 -9.14
N THR A 65 5.29 18.10 -7.92
CA THR A 65 4.40 19.00 -7.19
C THR A 65 5.18 19.88 -6.22
N ASP A 66 4.47 20.68 -5.46
CA ASP A 66 5.02 21.52 -4.39
C ASP A 66 5.06 20.84 -3.03
N ARG A 67 4.69 19.52 -2.96
CA ARG A 67 4.63 18.77 -1.71
C ARG A 67 5.24 17.37 -1.80
N CYS A 68 5.76 16.88 -0.70
CA CYS A 68 6.17 15.48 -0.51
C CYS A 68 4.99 14.57 -0.15
N GLY A 69 5.20 13.25 -0.28
CA GLY A 69 4.27 12.21 0.15
C GLY A 69 3.59 11.43 -0.99
N GLY A 70 3.55 12.01 -2.19
CA GLY A 70 2.89 11.37 -3.33
C GLY A 70 1.41 11.09 -3.04
N THR A 71 1.01 9.81 -2.99
CA THR A 71 -0.37 9.40 -2.71
C THR A 71 -0.71 9.36 -1.21
N ILE A 72 0.27 9.51 -0.33
CA ILE A 72 0.02 9.58 1.11
C ILE A 72 -0.41 10.99 1.47
N GLU A 73 -1.61 11.08 2.01
CA GLU A 73 -2.23 12.31 2.46
C GLU A 73 -3.24 11.96 3.56
N THR A 74 -3.28 12.77 4.61
CA THR A 74 -4.26 12.67 5.69
C THR A 74 -5.10 13.93 5.73
N TRP A 75 -6.40 13.78 5.53
CA TRP A 75 -7.36 14.84 5.66
C TRP A 75 -7.79 15.01 7.13
N SER A 76 -7.95 16.25 7.57
CA SER A 76 -8.49 16.56 8.88
C SER A 76 -9.41 17.78 8.83
N GLU A 77 -10.45 17.77 9.66
CA GLU A 77 -11.37 18.90 9.86
C GLU A 77 -11.91 18.86 11.30
N GLY A 78 -11.48 19.78 12.15
CA GLY A 78 -11.71 19.69 13.59
C GLY A 78 -11.12 18.41 14.18
N GLU A 79 -11.95 17.60 14.85
CA GLU A 79 -11.55 16.30 15.41
C GLU A 79 -11.74 15.11 14.44
N TRP A 80 -12.19 15.37 13.20
CA TRP A 80 -12.30 14.35 12.16
C TRP A 80 -10.96 14.17 11.46
N LEU A 81 -10.54 12.91 11.29
CA LEU A 81 -9.27 12.58 10.66
C LEU A 81 -9.38 11.31 9.82
N CYS A 82 -8.95 11.37 8.56
CA CYS A 82 -9.02 10.25 7.63
C CYS A 82 -7.86 10.25 6.63
N ASP A 83 -7.25 9.10 6.44
CA ASP A 83 -6.25 8.93 5.39
C ASP A 83 -6.92 8.83 4.01
N VAL A 84 -6.51 9.65 3.04
CA VAL A 84 -7.13 9.70 1.71
C VAL A 84 -6.85 8.43 0.91
N ALA A 85 -5.62 7.90 1.00
CA ALA A 85 -5.19 6.73 0.23
C ALA A 85 -4.85 5.54 1.12
N VAL A 86 -3.70 5.58 1.73
CA VAL A 86 -3.14 4.50 2.56
C VAL A 86 -3.53 4.74 4.00
N ASN A 87 -4.21 3.79 4.62
CA ASN A 87 -4.70 3.93 6.00
C ASN A 87 -3.85 3.20 7.04
N ALA A 88 -3.02 2.26 6.62
CA ALA A 88 -2.21 1.45 7.54
C ALA A 88 -1.12 0.66 6.81
N ALA A 89 -0.08 0.28 7.53
CA ALA A 89 0.96 -0.62 7.11
C ALA A 89 0.65 -2.07 7.54
N ARG A 90 1.02 -3.03 6.69
CA ARG A 90 1.07 -4.44 7.07
C ARG A 90 2.28 -4.70 7.93
N PRO A 91 2.23 -5.66 8.87
CA PRO A 91 3.39 -6.01 9.68
C PRO A 91 4.57 -6.48 8.83
N HIS A 92 5.69 -5.75 8.93
CA HIS A 92 6.98 -6.12 8.39
C HIS A 92 8.09 -5.43 9.18
N PRO A 93 9.18 -6.12 9.53
CA PRO A 93 10.26 -5.56 10.35
C PRO A 93 10.90 -4.31 9.76
N ALA A 94 11.10 -4.23 8.44
CA ALA A 94 11.67 -3.05 7.78
C ALA A 94 10.83 -1.78 8.03
N PHE A 95 9.50 -1.90 7.99
CA PHE A 95 8.61 -0.77 8.27
C PHE A 95 8.69 -0.38 9.75
N TRP A 96 8.69 -1.35 10.68
CA TRP A 96 8.84 -1.10 12.13
C TRP A 96 10.18 -0.45 12.47
N ARG A 97 11.28 -0.88 11.82
CA ARG A 97 12.59 -0.24 11.95
C ARG A 97 12.56 1.22 11.48
N LEU A 98 11.93 1.50 10.35
CA LEU A 98 11.80 2.88 9.87
C LEU A 98 11.04 3.75 10.88
N VAL A 99 9.94 3.24 11.44
CA VAL A 99 9.17 3.95 12.48
C VAL A 99 10.00 4.20 13.73
N GLU A 100 10.80 3.23 14.18
CA GLU A 100 11.72 3.38 15.31
C GLU A 100 12.82 4.42 15.03
N ASP A 101 13.46 4.32 13.86
CA ASP A 101 14.56 5.20 13.46
C ASP A 101 14.13 6.67 13.35
N LEU A 102 12.86 6.89 12.98
CA LEU A 102 12.24 8.23 12.93
C LEU A 102 11.68 8.70 14.28
N GLY A 103 11.82 7.92 15.35
CA GLY A 103 11.29 8.27 16.68
C GLY A 103 9.77 8.27 16.80
N LEU A 104 9.06 7.63 15.88
CA LEU A 104 7.58 7.64 15.79
C LEU A 104 6.90 6.52 16.59
N GLY A 105 7.65 5.76 17.40
CA GLY A 105 7.13 4.59 18.11
C GLY A 105 5.93 4.88 19.02
N SER A 106 5.89 6.04 19.68
CA SER A 106 4.76 6.43 20.55
C SER A 106 3.48 6.80 19.79
N ALA A 107 3.62 7.25 18.54
CA ALA A 107 2.48 7.60 17.67
C ALA A 107 1.99 6.40 16.85
N PHE A 108 2.74 5.29 16.82
CA PHE A 108 2.47 4.14 15.97
C PHE A 108 1.83 3.01 16.76
N ALA A 109 0.63 2.61 16.36
CA ALA A 109 -0.15 1.63 17.08
C ALA A 109 -0.82 0.59 16.18
N GLU A 110 -0.96 -0.61 16.71
CA GLU A 110 -1.66 -1.72 16.08
C GLU A 110 -3.17 -1.47 16.05
N SER A 111 -3.82 -1.87 14.94
CA SER A 111 -5.27 -1.74 14.78
C SER A 111 -6.05 -2.46 15.88
N ASN A 112 -7.25 -1.98 16.17
CA ASN A 112 -8.15 -2.59 17.15
C ASN A 112 -8.43 -4.07 16.85
N PRO A 113 -8.64 -4.94 17.86
CA PRO A 113 -8.90 -6.37 17.66
C PRO A 113 -10.11 -6.67 16.77
N GLN A 114 -11.13 -5.81 16.78
CA GLN A 114 -12.30 -5.94 15.93
C GLN A 114 -12.03 -5.73 14.46
N ALA A 115 -10.95 -5.00 14.07
CA ALA A 115 -10.56 -4.76 12.70
C ALA A 115 -10.21 -6.04 11.91
N LYS A 116 -10.02 -7.18 12.56
CA LYS A 116 -9.89 -8.48 11.89
C LYS A 116 -11.16 -8.94 11.16
N LYS A 117 -12.34 -8.42 11.56
CA LYS A 117 -13.62 -8.74 10.92
C LYS A 117 -13.77 -7.93 9.65
N ARG A 118 -13.92 -8.60 8.52
CA ARG A 118 -14.13 -8.02 7.20
C ARG A 118 -15.44 -8.52 6.62
N TRP A 119 -16.21 -7.62 6.05
CA TRP A 119 -17.53 -7.91 5.53
C TRP A 119 -17.54 -7.84 4.01
N LEU A 120 -18.37 -8.66 3.39
CA LEU A 120 -18.71 -8.59 1.97
C LEU A 120 -20.20 -8.30 1.86
N LEU A 121 -20.57 -7.37 0.99
CA LEU A 121 -21.94 -7.16 0.54
C LEU A 121 -22.06 -7.68 -0.88
N ILE A 122 -22.76 -8.80 -1.07
CA ILE A 122 -22.97 -9.46 -2.35
C ILE A 122 -24.45 -9.75 -2.50
N ASN A 123 -25.06 -9.34 -3.63
CA ASN A 123 -26.48 -9.45 -3.86
C ASN A 123 -27.31 -8.88 -2.68
N ARG A 124 -26.87 -7.73 -2.16
CA ARG A 124 -27.46 -7.03 -1.00
C ARG A 124 -27.47 -7.85 0.30
N LYS A 125 -26.71 -8.94 0.37
CA LYS A 125 -26.54 -9.75 1.57
C LYS A 125 -25.17 -9.55 2.18
N LYS A 126 -25.11 -9.12 3.44
CA LYS A 126 -23.87 -8.93 4.18
C LYS A 126 -23.40 -10.26 4.74
N THR A 127 -22.17 -10.66 4.36
CA THR A 127 -21.51 -11.89 4.84
C THR A 127 -20.14 -11.56 5.40
N GLN A 128 -19.70 -12.28 6.42
CA GLN A 128 -18.35 -12.13 6.94
C GLN A 128 -17.38 -12.97 6.10
N LEU A 129 -16.28 -12.37 5.65
CA LEU A 129 -15.21 -13.08 4.98
C LEU A 129 -14.54 -14.03 5.97
N SER A 130 -14.59 -15.34 5.72
CA SER A 130 -13.98 -16.36 6.57
C SER A 130 -13.28 -17.43 5.74
N TRP A 131 -12.29 -18.11 6.35
CA TRP A 131 -11.62 -19.27 5.75
C TRP A 131 -12.58 -20.43 5.42
N ILE A 132 -13.69 -20.53 6.15
CA ILE A 132 -14.73 -21.54 5.92
C ILE A 132 -15.38 -21.33 4.54
N SER A 133 -15.49 -20.09 4.08
CA SER A 133 -16.01 -19.77 2.73
C SER A 133 -15.09 -20.34 1.64
N ALA A 134 -13.77 -20.32 1.86
CA ALA A 134 -12.78 -20.89 0.93
C ALA A 134 -12.83 -22.43 0.90
N LEU A 135 -13.00 -23.08 2.05
CA LEU A 135 -13.09 -24.56 2.14
C LEU A 135 -14.36 -25.10 1.48
N LYS A 136 -15.46 -24.36 1.45
CA LYS A 136 -16.72 -24.75 0.78
C LYS A 136 -16.61 -24.84 -0.75
N MET A 137 -15.52 -24.36 -1.36
CA MET A 137 -15.33 -24.34 -2.81
C MET A 137 -14.93 -25.69 -3.42
N GLY A 138 -14.59 -26.67 -2.62
CA GLY A 138 -14.29 -28.05 -3.00
C GLY A 138 -12.83 -28.30 -3.42
N PRO A 139 -12.30 -29.51 -3.17
CA PRO A 139 -10.88 -29.85 -3.35
C PRO A 139 -10.41 -29.80 -4.80
N ILE A 140 -11.26 -30.13 -5.76
CA ILE A 140 -10.90 -30.13 -7.20
C ILE A 140 -10.66 -28.70 -7.71
N ARG A 141 -11.52 -27.74 -7.30
CA ARG A 141 -11.33 -26.31 -7.66
C ARG A 141 -10.07 -25.76 -7.03
N LEU A 142 -9.82 -26.09 -5.78
CA LEU A 142 -8.61 -25.66 -5.07
C LEU A 142 -7.34 -26.21 -5.75
N PHE A 143 -7.34 -27.48 -6.15
CA PHE A 143 -6.21 -28.10 -6.85
C PHE A 143 -5.95 -27.45 -8.22
N ARG A 144 -7.02 -27.18 -9.00
CA ARG A 144 -6.91 -26.46 -10.28
C ARG A 144 -6.35 -25.05 -10.11
N SER A 145 -6.79 -24.33 -9.07
CA SER A 145 -6.27 -23.00 -8.73
C SER A 145 -4.78 -23.04 -8.39
N LEU A 146 -4.33 -23.96 -7.54
CA LEU A 146 -2.93 -24.13 -7.18
C LEU A 146 -2.07 -24.49 -8.40
N ARG A 147 -2.57 -25.32 -9.32
CA ARG A 147 -1.86 -25.62 -10.56
C ARG A 147 -1.79 -24.41 -11.48
N SER A 148 -2.89 -23.68 -11.63
CA SER A 148 -2.95 -22.46 -12.46
C SER A 148 -2.03 -21.38 -11.95
N SER A 149 -1.92 -21.21 -10.64
CA SER A 149 -1.09 -20.16 -10.02
C SER A 149 0.40 -20.31 -10.37
N ARG A 150 0.88 -21.53 -10.62
CA ARG A 150 2.29 -21.79 -10.95
C ARG A 150 2.64 -21.61 -12.42
N MET A 151 1.65 -21.39 -13.30
CA MET A 151 1.89 -21.24 -14.74
C MET A 151 2.47 -19.87 -15.13
N GLY A 152 2.34 -18.86 -14.25
CA GLY A 152 2.75 -17.48 -14.52
C GLY A 152 1.85 -16.74 -15.54
N LYS A 153 1.95 -15.40 -15.53
CA LYS A 153 1.19 -14.49 -16.43
C LYS A 153 -0.33 -14.70 -16.34
N LYS A 154 -0.85 -15.09 -15.18
CA LYS A 154 -2.27 -15.32 -14.94
C LYS A 154 -2.90 -14.15 -14.20
N SER A 155 -4.19 -13.91 -14.47
CA SER A 155 -4.96 -13.00 -13.66
C SER A 155 -5.26 -13.60 -12.27
N VAL A 156 -5.61 -12.74 -11.31
CA VAL A 156 -6.02 -13.18 -9.97
C VAL A 156 -7.25 -14.08 -10.06
N ALA A 157 -8.23 -13.77 -10.96
CA ALA A 157 -9.40 -14.61 -11.19
C ALA A 157 -9.02 -16.04 -11.58
N GLN A 158 -7.97 -16.22 -12.38
CA GLN A 158 -7.55 -17.54 -12.88
C GLN A 158 -6.84 -18.42 -11.84
N ILE A 159 -6.32 -17.81 -10.77
CA ILE A 159 -5.63 -18.54 -9.69
C ILE A 159 -6.50 -18.72 -8.45
N PHE A 160 -7.66 -18.09 -8.38
CA PHE A 160 -8.59 -18.26 -7.26
C PHE A 160 -9.76 -19.18 -7.62
N PRO A 161 -10.24 -20.00 -6.67
CA PRO A 161 -11.34 -20.92 -6.92
C PRO A 161 -12.72 -20.24 -7.01
N SER A 162 -12.83 -18.96 -6.62
CA SER A 162 -14.04 -18.13 -6.71
C SER A 162 -13.70 -16.74 -7.19
N GLU A 163 -14.26 -16.37 -8.34
CA GLU A 163 -14.10 -15.04 -8.95
C GLU A 163 -14.63 -13.93 -8.02
N THR A 164 -15.78 -14.13 -7.39
CA THR A 164 -16.35 -13.15 -6.46
C THR A 164 -15.42 -12.82 -5.28
N ILE A 165 -14.72 -13.83 -4.76
CA ILE A 165 -13.73 -13.61 -3.68
C ILE A 165 -12.49 -12.92 -4.25
N ALA A 166 -12.06 -13.33 -5.43
CA ALA A 166 -10.93 -12.71 -6.12
C ALA A 166 -11.21 -11.23 -6.40
N ASP A 167 -12.40 -10.89 -6.91
CA ASP A 167 -12.83 -9.51 -7.16
C ASP A 167 -12.89 -8.69 -5.87
N ALA A 168 -13.46 -9.23 -4.81
CA ALA A 168 -13.47 -8.53 -3.53
C ALA A 168 -12.05 -8.24 -3.00
N MET A 169 -11.09 -9.12 -3.25
CA MET A 169 -9.70 -8.91 -2.84
C MET A 169 -9.02 -7.85 -3.69
N THR A 170 -9.10 -7.93 -5.01
CA THR A 170 -8.45 -6.97 -5.92
C THR A 170 -9.11 -5.60 -5.84
N LEU A 171 -10.43 -5.53 -5.68
CA LEU A 171 -11.16 -4.30 -5.48
C LEU A 171 -10.67 -3.55 -4.22
N GLY A 172 -10.45 -4.26 -3.13
CA GLY A 172 -9.95 -3.67 -1.89
C GLY A 172 -8.48 -3.24 -1.93
N ILE A 173 -7.68 -3.71 -2.90
CA ILE A 173 -6.24 -3.42 -3.00
C ILE A 173 -5.97 -2.42 -4.12
N VAL A 174 -6.47 -2.70 -5.33
CA VAL A 174 -6.15 -1.94 -6.56
C VAL A 174 -7.38 -1.36 -7.25
N ASN A 175 -8.57 -1.49 -6.68
CA ASN A 175 -9.84 -0.99 -7.23
C ASN A 175 -10.12 -1.48 -8.66
N GLU A 176 -9.78 -2.75 -8.94
CA GLU A 176 -9.93 -3.36 -10.27
C GLU A 176 -10.48 -4.78 -10.17
N LYS A 177 -11.11 -5.28 -11.23
CA LYS A 177 -11.58 -6.67 -11.32
C LYS A 177 -10.40 -7.65 -11.32
N SER A 178 -10.60 -8.78 -10.70
CA SER A 178 -9.57 -9.83 -10.60
C SER A 178 -9.12 -10.41 -11.94
N THR A 179 -9.95 -10.29 -12.97
CA THR A 179 -9.62 -10.67 -14.37
C THR A 179 -8.54 -9.78 -14.98
N ASN A 180 -8.46 -8.53 -14.56
CA ASN A 180 -7.57 -7.49 -15.10
C ASN A 180 -6.30 -7.28 -14.27
N VAL A 181 -6.09 -8.08 -13.23
CA VAL A 181 -4.96 -7.92 -12.30
C VAL A 181 -4.00 -9.09 -12.38
N ASP A 182 -2.71 -8.80 -12.54
CA ASP A 182 -1.63 -9.78 -12.57
C ASP A 182 -1.46 -10.46 -11.20
N ALA A 183 -1.66 -11.77 -11.16
CA ALA A 183 -1.46 -12.55 -9.96
C ALA A 183 0.00 -12.64 -9.52
N ASP A 184 0.94 -12.68 -10.47
CA ASP A 184 2.37 -12.75 -10.20
C ASP A 184 2.85 -11.46 -9.49
N PHE A 185 2.31 -10.31 -9.89
CA PHE A 185 2.64 -9.02 -9.28
C PHE A 185 1.91 -8.80 -7.95
N LEU A 186 0.60 -9.05 -7.89
CA LEU A 186 -0.18 -8.72 -6.69
C LEU A 186 0.03 -9.73 -5.56
N MET A 187 0.20 -11.02 -5.88
CA MET A 187 0.25 -12.14 -4.92
C MET A 187 1.40 -13.12 -5.23
N PRO A 188 2.65 -12.65 -5.37
CA PRO A 188 3.77 -13.50 -5.79
C PRO A 188 3.97 -14.72 -4.89
N SER A 189 3.64 -14.63 -3.61
CA SER A 189 3.71 -15.76 -2.67
C SER A 189 2.81 -16.95 -3.03
N LEU A 190 1.75 -16.72 -3.79
CA LEU A 190 0.82 -17.76 -4.22
C LEU A 190 1.11 -18.29 -5.62
N THR A 191 2.10 -17.73 -6.33
CA THR A 191 2.43 -18.06 -7.72
C THR A 191 3.77 -18.80 -7.84
N LYS A 192 4.31 -18.90 -9.04
CA LYS A 192 5.64 -19.48 -9.30
C LYS A 192 6.79 -18.77 -8.56
N PHE A 193 6.57 -17.55 -8.11
CA PHE A 193 7.54 -16.78 -7.32
C PHE A 193 7.52 -17.15 -5.83
N GLY A 194 6.60 -18.01 -5.39
CA GLY A 194 6.57 -18.55 -4.03
C GLY A 194 7.79 -19.42 -3.73
N VAL A 195 8.23 -19.41 -2.46
CA VAL A 195 9.38 -20.20 -2.00
C VAL A 195 9.03 -21.68 -1.90
N GLU A 196 9.93 -22.54 -2.41
CA GLU A 196 9.87 -23.99 -2.26
C GLU A 196 11.25 -24.54 -1.84
N PRO A 197 11.31 -25.36 -0.80
CA PRO A 197 10.22 -25.72 0.12
C PRO A 197 9.82 -24.54 1.03
N PRO A 198 8.58 -24.51 1.51
CA PRO A 198 8.13 -23.43 2.39
C PRO A 198 8.90 -23.45 3.73
N ILE A 199 9.22 -22.26 4.23
CA ILE A 199 9.90 -22.11 5.51
C ILE A 199 9.02 -22.67 6.65
N LYS A 200 9.63 -23.41 7.58
CA LYS A 200 8.91 -24.00 8.72
C LYS A 200 8.30 -22.90 9.59
N TRP A 201 7.04 -23.06 9.96
CA TRP A 201 6.32 -22.10 10.79
C TRP A 201 6.98 -21.79 12.14
N SER A 202 7.65 -22.79 12.74
CA SER A 202 8.40 -22.60 13.99
C SER A 202 9.55 -21.60 13.84
N LYS A 203 10.32 -21.68 12.73
CA LYS A 203 11.40 -20.73 12.41
C LYS A 203 10.85 -19.33 12.20
N ILE A 204 9.76 -19.22 11.43
CA ILE A 204 9.07 -17.97 11.18
C ILE A 204 8.63 -17.31 12.50
N LYS A 205 7.97 -18.07 13.40
CA LYS A 205 7.49 -17.55 14.68
C LYS A 205 8.64 -17.05 15.57
N LYS A 206 9.76 -17.76 15.57
CA LYS A 206 10.96 -17.34 16.30
C LYS A 206 11.49 -16.01 15.76
N ASN A 207 11.69 -15.93 14.45
CA ASN A 207 12.19 -14.70 13.82
C ASN A 207 11.26 -13.50 14.07
N MET A 208 9.93 -13.71 13.98
CA MET A 208 8.95 -12.66 14.28
C MET A 208 9.10 -12.08 15.70
N SER A 209 9.41 -12.92 16.70
CA SER A 209 9.56 -12.46 18.09
C SER A 209 10.84 -11.65 18.33
N GLU A 210 11.85 -11.80 17.47
CA GLU A 210 13.17 -11.21 17.64
C GLU A 210 13.42 -9.97 16.76
N THR A 211 12.62 -9.80 15.71
CA THR A 211 12.92 -8.83 14.64
C THR A 211 12.05 -7.57 14.63
N TYR A 212 10.91 -7.56 15.34
CA TYR A 212 10.07 -6.37 15.47
C TYR A 212 10.58 -5.48 16.61
N PRO A 213 11.05 -4.24 16.33
CA PRO A 213 11.71 -3.43 17.32
C PRO A 213 10.76 -2.77 18.33
N LEU A 214 9.48 -2.52 17.94
CA LEU A 214 8.53 -1.78 18.76
C LEU A 214 7.55 -2.69 19.51
N PHE A 215 6.85 -3.53 18.75
CA PHE A 215 5.91 -4.51 19.28
C PHE A 215 5.71 -5.64 18.28
N GLN A 216 5.39 -6.85 18.77
CA GLN A 216 5.06 -7.98 17.93
C GLN A 216 3.59 -7.88 17.47
N PRO A 217 3.33 -7.75 16.15
CA PRO A 217 1.97 -7.56 15.66
C PRO A 217 1.12 -8.82 15.80
N ARG A 218 -0.17 -8.65 16.07
CA ARG A 218 -1.14 -9.75 16.09
C ARG A 218 -1.43 -10.24 14.68
N LYS A 219 -1.76 -11.51 14.56
CA LYS A 219 -2.10 -12.11 13.26
C LYS A 219 -3.30 -11.39 12.62
N GLY A 220 -3.07 -10.86 11.40
CA GLY A 220 -4.10 -10.18 10.61
C GLY A 220 -4.37 -8.72 11.00
N SER A 221 -3.58 -8.17 11.94
CA SER A 221 -3.61 -6.75 12.24
C SER A 221 -2.86 -5.93 11.17
N VAL A 222 -3.09 -4.65 11.20
CA VAL A 222 -2.33 -3.60 10.53
C VAL A 222 -1.93 -2.57 11.59
N ALA A 223 -1.06 -1.63 11.26
CA ALA A 223 -0.68 -0.56 12.17
C ALA A 223 -0.67 0.79 11.46
N SER A 224 -0.94 1.85 12.18
CA SER A 224 -0.99 3.22 11.66
C SER A 224 -0.59 4.22 12.73
N PHE A 225 -0.46 5.48 12.34
CA PHE A 225 -0.11 6.57 13.25
C PHE A 225 -1.36 7.26 13.80
N SER A 226 -1.25 7.82 15.00
CA SER A 226 -2.34 8.58 15.63
C SER A 226 -2.76 9.80 14.80
N GLY A 227 -1.82 10.48 14.16
CA GLY A 227 -2.06 11.61 13.26
C GLY A 227 -2.32 11.22 11.80
N GLY A 228 -2.52 9.94 11.48
CA GLY A 228 -2.64 9.44 10.10
C GLY A 228 -1.30 9.13 9.45
N MET A 229 -1.35 8.57 8.26
CA MET A 229 -0.15 8.11 7.54
C MET A 229 0.76 9.25 7.06
N GLN A 230 0.24 10.48 6.96
CA GLN A 230 1.04 11.68 6.64
C GLN A 230 2.15 11.90 7.68
N THR A 231 1.94 11.51 8.94
CA THR A 231 2.94 11.59 10.01
C THR A 231 4.28 10.94 9.62
N LEU A 232 4.25 9.83 8.87
CA LEU A 232 5.47 9.17 8.40
C LEU A 232 6.21 10.00 7.34
N VAL A 233 5.46 10.62 6.43
CA VAL A 233 6.03 11.48 5.38
C VAL A 233 6.67 12.72 6.00
N ASP A 234 5.95 13.37 6.91
CA ASP A 234 6.43 14.59 7.58
C ASP A 234 7.72 14.33 8.36
N ALA A 235 7.78 13.21 9.08
CA ALA A 235 8.99 12.82 9.81
C ALA A 235 10.17 12.49 8.87
N LEU A 236 9.92 11.83 7.73
CA LEU A 236 10.95 11.58 6.73
C LEU A 236 11.49 12.88 6.14
N VAL A 237 10.63 13.81 5.78
CA VAL A 237 11.03 15.12 5.25
C VAL A 237 11.83 15.87 6.30
N GLN A 238 11.34 15.94 7.55
CA GLN A 238 12.04 16.61 8.65
C GLN A 238 13.44 16.02 8.89
N GLN A 239 13.59 14.70 8.82
CA GLN A 239 14.90 14.07 8.96
C GLN A 239 15.81 14.34 7.75
N LEU A 240 15.27 14.27 6.53
CA LEU A 240 16.03 14.54 5.32
C LEU A 240 16.53 15.99 5.24
N ASP A 241 15.77 16.95 5.76
CA ASP A 241 16.15 18.36 5.84
C ASP A 241 17.36 18.59 6.79
N THR A 242 17.64 17.63 7.68
CA THR A 242 18.84 17.70 8.55
C THR A 242 20.14 17.24 7.87
N PHE A 243 20.05 16.57 6.71
CA PHE A 243 21.21 16.07 5.99
C PHE A 243 21.73 17.13 4.99
N GLU A 244 22.97 17.61 5.19
CA GLU A 244 23.60 18.61 4.30
C GLU A 244 23.77 18.11 2.86
N ASN A 245 23.84 16.80 2.68
CA ASN A 245 24.02 16.15 1.37
C ASN A 245 22.72 15.83 0.64
N VAL A 246 21.55 16.24 1.17
CA VAL A 246 20.24 16.03 0.53
C VAL A 246 19.62 17.35 0.11
N LYS A 247 19.12 17.42 -1.13
CA LYS A 247 18.45 18.60 -1.66
C LYS A 247 17.11 18.23 -2.30
N PHE A 248 16.08 19.03 -2.04
CA PHE A 248 14.77 18.90 -2.68
C PHE A 248 14.61 19.90 -3.82
N HIS A 249 14.06 19.44 -4.93
CA HIS A 249 13.69 20.25 -6.08
C HIS A 249 12.22 19.99 -6.40
N PHE A 250 11.37 20.95 -6.09
CA PHE A 250 9.93 20.88 -6.34
C PHE A 250 9.58 21.46 -7.71
N ASN A 251 8.37 21.16 -8.20
CA ASN A 251 7.84 21.60 -9.49
C ASN A 251 8.71 21.14 -10.68
N GLN A 252 9.32 19.95 -10.56
CA GLN A 252 10.12 19.31 -11.58
C GLN A 252 9.31 18.21 -12.29
N ASP A 253 8.63 18.56 -13.39
CA ASP A 253 7.80 17.62 -14.14
C ASP A 253 8.60 16.81 -15.15
N ILE A 254 9.39 15.87 -14.65
CA ILE A 254 10.26 15.00 -15.44
C ILE A 254 9.45 13.82 -15.98
N CYS A 255 9.52 13.60 -17.28
CA CYS A 255 8.77 12.55 -17.96
C CYS A 255 9.57 11.27 -18.18
N LYS A 256 10.89 11.36 -18.29
CA LYS A 256 11.78 10.23 -18.60
C LYS A 256 13.07 10.28 -17.80
N PRO A 257 13.64 9.11 -17.44
CA PRO A 257 14.91 9.06 -16.70
C PRO A 257 16.09 9.69 -17.44
N GLU A 258 16.09 9.66 -18.78
CA GLU A 258 17.14 10.20 -19.64
C GLU A 258 17.23 11.74 -19.53
N GLU A 259 16.09 12.40 -19.27
CA GLU A 259 16.03 13.85 -19.02
C GLU A 259 16.85 14.20 -17.78
N VAL A 260 16.66 13.43 -16.69
CA VAL A 260 17.41 13.61 -15.44
C VAL A 260 18.90 13.46 -15.64
N ALA A 261 19.31 12.39 -16.32
CA ALA A 261 20.75 12.12 -16.56
C ALA A 261 21.42 13.29 -17.31
N THR A 262 20.70 13.89 -18.27
CA THR A 262 21.19 15.02 -19.05
C THR A 262 21.20 16.33 -18.25
N GLU A 263 20.08 16.67 -17.58
CA GLU A 263 19.93 17.96 -16.89
C GLU A 263 20.79 18.07 -15.62
N HIS A 264 20.93 16.96 -14.88
CA HIS A 264 21.70 16.91 -13.65
C HIS A 264 23.14 16.40 -13.84
N HIS A 265 23.55 16.14 -15.09
CA HIS A 265 24.91 15.68 -15.46
C HIS A 265 25.36 14.44 -14.68
N VAL A 266 24.46 13.46 -14.56
CA VAL A 266 24.75 12.18 -13.89
C VAL A 266 24.63 11.01 -14.87
N PRO A 267 25.35 9.90 -14.66
CA PRO A 267 25.13 8.69 -15.45
C PRO A 267 23.74 8.11 -15.18
N HIS A 268 23.16 7.39 -16.13
CA HIS A 268 21.84 6.73 -15.98
C HIS A 268 21.80 5.84 -14.74
N SER A 269 22.91 5.17 -14.42
CA SER A 269 23.03 4.33 -13.22
C SER A 269 22.82 5.08 -11.89
N SER A 270 22.99 6.41 -11.88
CA SER A 270 22.78 7.28 -10.73
C SER A 270 21.33 7.78 -10.59
N VAL A 271 20.44 7.41 -11.51
CA VAL A 271 19.03 7.78 -11.46
C VAL A 271 18.22 6.69 -10.76
N ILE A 272 17.45 7.06 -9.75
CA ILE A 272 16.46 6.22 -9.08
C ILE A 272 15.06 6.73 -9.44
N TRP A 273 14.37 5.96 -10.24
CA TRP A 273 13.07 6.31 -10.79
C TRP A 273 11.94 5.73 -9.94
N CYS A 274 11.22 6.58 -9.21
CA CYS A 274 10.09 6.21 -8.35
C CYS A 274 8.72 6.61 -8.95
N ALA A 275 8.66 6.77 -10.27
CA ALA A 275 7.46 7.11 -11.03
C ALA A 275 7.08 5.98 -12.00
N PRO A 276 5.90 6.03 -12.66
CA PRO A 276 5.55 5.09 -13.72
C PRO A 276 6.58 5.09 -14.85
N LEU A 277 6.82 3.93 -15.47
CA LEU A 277 7.79 3.80 -16.55
C LEU A 277 7.39 4.58 -17.80
N ASP A 278 6.11 4.52 -18.16
CA ASP A 278 5.52 5.25 -19.28
C ASP A 278 4.35 6.09 -18.78
N ARG A 279 4.65 7.31 -18.35
CA ARG A 279 3.65 8.23 -17.79
C ARG A 279 2.55 8.63 -18.79
N ALA A 280 2.82 8.50 -20.07
CA ALA A 280 1.88 8.89 -21.13
C ALA A 280 0.86 7.79 -21.46
N ASN A 281 1.24 6.51 -21.34
CA ASN A 281 0.43 5.36 -21.74
C ASN A 281 -0.01 4.48 -20.57
N GLU A 282 0.23 4.90 -19.31
CA GLU A 282 -0.18 4.10 -18.16
C GLU A 282 -1.67 4.21 -17.89
N GLU A 283 -2.34 3.07 -17.83
CA GLU A 283 -3.77 3.00 -17.52
C GLU A 283 -3.99 3.05 -16.02
N PHE A 284 -4.92 3.90 -15.60
CA PHE A 284 -5.30 4.07 -14.20
C PHE A 284 -6.79 3.83 -14.01
N THR A 285 -7.14 3.18 -12.90
CA THR A 285 -8.50 3.25 -12.35
C THR A 285 -8.60 4.45 -11.42
N SER A 286 -9.72 5.15 -11.46
CA SER A 286 -9.96 6.34 -10.64
C SER A 286 -11.00 6.05 -9.55
N LEU A 287 -10.72 6.54 -8.35
CA LEU A 287 -11.50 6.28 -7.15
C LEU A 287 -11.69 7.56 -6.35
N ASP A 288 -12.91 8.04 -6.26
CA ASP A 288 -13.28 9.14 -5.37
C ASP A 288 -13.39 8.63 -3.93
N VAL A 289 -12.84 9.39 -3.00
CA VAL A 289 -12.83 9.07 -1.58
C VAL A 289 -13.67 10.10 -0.83
N TYR A 290 -14.69 9.59 -0.13
CA TYR A 290 -15.55 10.40 0.73
C TYR A 290 -15.39 9.98 2.18
N VAL A 291 -15.70 10.90 3.09
CA VAL A 291 -15.93 10.64 4.50
C VAL A 291 -17.40 10.86 4.85
N ALA A 292 -17.91 10.03 5.76
CA ALA A 292 -19.23 10.20 6.35
C ALA A 292 -19.12 9.97 7.87
N GLY A 293 -19.43 10.99 8.65
CA GLY A 293 -19.40 10.94 10.10
C GLY A 293 -20.82 10.97 10.68
N TYR A 294 -21.07 10.14 11.67
CA TYR A 294 -22.39 9.98 12.32
C TYR A 294 -22.26 9.94 13.84
N HIS A 295 -23.31 10.34 14.56
CA HIS A 295 -23.44 9.97 15.97
C HIS A 295 -23.50 8.46 16.13
N ASN A 296 -22.89 7.94 17.20
CA ASN A 296 -22.88 6.51 17.50
C ASN A 296 -24.29 5.89 17.49
N ASN A 297 -25.29 6.59 18.03
CA ASN A 297 -26.66 6.11 18.08
C ASN A 297 -27.29 5.90 16.70
N ALA A 298 -26.91 6.72 15.71
CA ALA A 298 -27.43 6.62 14.35
C ALA A 298 -26.89 5.41 13.58
N VAL A 299 -25.75 4.85 14.01
CA VAL A 299 -25.04 3.73 13.37
C VAL A 299 -24.74 2.57 14.35
N ASN A 300 -25.50 2.43 15.42
CA ASN A 300 -25.34 1.39 16.43
C ASN A 300 -25.53 -0.03 15.84
N GLU A 301 -26.42 -0.17 14.86
CA GLU A 301 -26.67 -1.43 14.14
C GLU A 301 -25.55 -1.79 13.15
N VAL A 302 -24.67 -0.85 12.80
CA VAL A 302 -23.55 -1.13 11.90
C VAL A 302 -22.50 -1.93 12.65
N GLN A 303 -22.35 -3.19 12.27
CA GLN A 303 -21.40 -4.12 12.88
C GLN A 303 -19.97 -3.59 12.81
N ARG A 304 -19.27 -3.62 13.94
CA ARG A 304 -17.89 -3.17 14.05
C ARG A 304 -16.93 -4.10 13.33
N GLY A 305 -15.93 -3.54 12.68
CA GLY A 305 -14.91 -4.28 11.95
C GLY A 305 -14.00 -3.39 11.12
N TYR A 306 -13.25 -4.00 10.19
CA TYR A 306 -12.38 -3.24 9.28
C TYR A 306 -13.19 -2.41 8.29
N GLY A 307 -14.24 -3.03 7.74
CA GLY A 307 -15.06 -2.41 6.71
C GLY A 307 -15.85 -3.46 5.91
N THR A 308 -16.56 -2.95 4.91
CA THR A 308 -17.39 -3.74 3.99
C THR A 308 -16.90 -3.52 2.57
N LEU A 309 -16.53 -4.60 1.86
CA LEU A 309 -16.26 -4.58 0.42
C LEU A 309 -17.54 -4.86 -0.35
N ILE A 310 -17.72 -4.19 -1.47
CA ILE A 310 -18.93 -4.22 -2.29
C ILE A 310 -18.53 -4.47 -3.74
N PRO A 311 -18.42 -5.74 -4.17
CA PRO A 311 -18.04 -6.10 -5.53
C PRO A 311 -19.15 -5.84 -6.55
N ASP A 312 -20.42 -5.78 -6.14
CA ASP A 312 -21.56 -5.56 -7.03
C ASP A 312 -21.44 -4.21 -7.75
N GLU A 313 -21.39 -4.21 -9.08
CA GLU A 313 -21.09 -3.02 -9.90
C GLU A 313 -22.29 -2.09 -10.07
N ASP A 314 -23.51 -2.58 -9.84
CA ASP A 314 -24.74 -1.78 -9.79
C ASP A 314 -24.82 -0.86 -8.56
N ILE A 315 -23.91 -1.06 -7.60
CA ILE A 315 -23.78 -0.21 -6.41
C ILE A 315 -22.68 0.84 -6.66
N PRO A 316 -22.97 2.14 -6.46
CA PRO A 316 -22.04 3.23 -6.82
C PRO A 316 -20.74 3.25 -6.02
N ILE A 317 -20.68 2.55 -4.89
CA ILE A 317 -19.49 2.46 -4.04
C ILE A 317 -18.89 1.05 -4.06
N SER A 318 -17.58 0.94 -3.98
CA SER A 318 -16.85 -0.33 -3.95
C SER A 318 -16.54 -0.82 -2.54
N GLY A 319 -16.70 0.05 -1.55
CA GLY A 319 -16.48 -0.34 -0.17
C GLY A 319 -16.63 0.81 0.82
N ILE A 320 -16.75 0.43 2.08
CA ILE A 320 -16.83 1.32 3.23
C ILE A 320 -15.81 0.84 4.25
N LEU A 321 -14.82 1.68 4.58
CA LEU A 321 -13.89 1.43 5.67
C LEU A 321 -14.40 2.06 6.97
N HIS A 322 -14.33 1.34 8.07
CA HIS A 322 -14.79 1.81 9.36
C HIS A 322 -13.64 2.46 10.13
N GLU A 323 -13.29 3.70 9.79
CA GLU A 323 -12.10 4.39 10.31
C GLU A 323 -12.02 4.38 11.83
N SER A 324 -13.11 4.72 12.52
CA SER A 324 -13.17 4.72 13.98
C SER A 324 -13.07 3.33 14.62
N ASP A 325 -13.35 2.26 13.87
CA ASP A 325 -13.26 0.89 14.39
C ASP A 325 -11.85 0.29 14.17
N VAL A 326 -11.16 0.75 13.13
CA VAL A 326 -9.85 0.21 12.76
C VAL A 326 -8.75 0.76 13.66
N HIS A 327 -8.73 2.08 13.85
CA HIS A 327 -7.66 2.76 14.56
C HIS A 327 -7.93 2.85 16.07
N PRO A 328 -6.91 2.60 16.92
CA PRO A 328 -7.03 2.80 18.37
C PRO A 328 -7.09 4.29 18.75
N SER A 329 -6.44 5.15 17.95
CA SER A 329 -6.51 6.61 18.12
C SER A 329 -7.81 7.16 17.55
N PRO A 330 -8.41 8.18 18.16
CA PRO A 330 -9.63 8.80 17.68
C PRO A 330 -9.54 9.26 16.22
N ARG A 331 -10.56 8.96 15.44
CA ARG A 331 -10.74 9.42 14.05
C ARG A 331 -11.98 10.30 13.89
N ALA A 332 -12.69 10.52 14.98
CA ALA A 332 -13.91 11.29 15.06
C ALA A 332 -14.03 11.93 16.46
N PRO A 333 -14.83 12.97 16.63
CA PRO A 333 -15.18 13.49 17.97
C PRO A 333 -15.78 12.41 18.87
N ALA A 334 -15.78 12.64 20.19
CA ALA A 334 -16.41 11.73 21.14
C ALA A 334 -17.86 11.42 20.73
N ASP A 335 -18.30 10.18 20.98
CA ASP A 335 -19.62 9.68 20.61
C ASP A 335 -19.98 9.69 19.11
N HIS A 336 -18.97 9.76 18.25
CA HIS A 336 -19.14 9.69 16.79
C HIS A 336 -18.36 8.54 16.17
N ARG A 337 -18.76 8.15 14.96
CA ARG A 337 -18.06 7.19 14.11
C ARG A 337 -17.84 7.79 12.73
N LEU A 338 -16.62 7.61 12.22
CA LEU A 338 -16.21 7.99 10.88
C LEU A 338 -16.11 6.77 9.97
N PHE A 339 -16.64 6.91 8.78
CA PHE A 339 -16.58 5.95 7.69
C PHE A 339 -15.88 6.59 6.50
N ARG A 340 -14.97 5.86 5.85
CA ARG A 340 -14.38 6.24 4.57
C ARG A 340 -15.05 5.45 3.47
N ILE A 341 -15.55 6.14 2.45
CA ILE A 341 -16.32 5.56 1.35
C ILE A 341 -15.47 5.62 0.09
N MET A 342 -15.41 4.51 -0.63
CA MET A 342 -14.70 4.36 -1.88
C MET A 342 -15.68 4.29 -3.03
N ALA A 343 -15.64 5.27 -3.94
CA ALA A 343 -16.55 5.41 -5.07
C ALA A 343 -15.78 5.39 -6.40
N PRO A 344 -15.70 4.22 -7.09
CA PRO A 344 -15.02 4.12 -8.39
C PRO A 344 -15.69 4.98 -9.45
N SER A 345 -14.91 5.75 -10.21
CA SER A 345 -15.44 6.60 -11.30
C SER A 345 -16.14 5.79 -12.39
N SER A 346 -15.77 4.50 -12.53
CA SER A 346 -16.43 3.57 -13.46
C SER A 346 -17.86 3.19 -13.07
N ARG A 347 -18.28 3.47 -11.81
CA ARG A 347 -19.62 3.15 -11.29
C ARG A 347 -20.58 4.34 -11.28
N SER A 348 -20.29 5.40 -12.03
CA SER A 348 -21.14 6.60 -12.13
C SER A 348 -21.53 7.21 -10.78
N SER A 349 -20.55 7.53 -9.96
CA SER A 349 -20.76 8.00 -8.59
C SER A 349 -20.88 9.52 -8.52
N SER A 350 -22.10 10.03 -8.69
CA SER A 350 -22.39 11.40 -8.21
C SER A 350 -22.43 11.39 -6.67
N GLU A 351 -22.16 12.53 -6.05
CA GLU A 351 -22.26 12.69 -4.60
C GLU A 351 -23.63 12.23 -4.05
N GLU A 352 -24.71 12.57 -4.75
CA GLU A 352 -26.08 12.20 -4.36
C GLU A 352 -26.29 10.67 -4.48
N ALA A 353 -25.73 10.02 -5.48
CA ALA A 353 -25.79 8.55 -5.59
C ALA A 353 -25.07 7.88 -4.42
N VAL A 354 -23.91 8.42 -4.00
CA VAL A 354 -23.18 7.93 -2.82
C VAL A 354 -24.00 8.13 -1.55
N ARG A 355 -24.59 9.32 -1.33
CA ARG A 355 -25.46 9.59 -0.16
C ARG A 355 -26.65 8.65 -0.10
N THR A 356 -27.35 8.47 -1.23
CA THR A 356 -28.48 7.55 -1.33
C THR A 356 -28.09 6.11 -1.02
N CYS A 357 -26.91 5.69 -1.52
CA CYS A 357 -26.37 4.38 -1.21
C CYS A 357 -26.08 4.21 0.30
N LEU A 358 -25.52 5.22 0.97
CA LEU A 358 -25.24 5.17 2.40
C LEU A 358 -26.54 5.06 3.23
N ARG A 359 -27.62 5.75 2.83
CA ARG A 359 -28.93 5.59 3.48
C ARG A 359 -29.43 4.13 3.43
N GLN A 360 -29.11 3.40 2.37
CA GLN A 360 -29.52 1.99 2.22
C GLN A 360 -28.61 1.00 2.97
N ILE A 361 -27.30 1.29 3.06
CA ILE A 361 -26.29 0.33 3.55
C ILE A 361 -25.90 0.58 5.01
N LEU A 362 -25.83 1.84 5.46
CA LEU A 362 -25.40 2.20 6.81
C LEU A 362 -26.58 2.57 7.71
N THR A 363 -27.27 3.66 7.39
CA THR A 363 -28.36 4.21 8.20
C THR A 363 -29.18 5.21 7.39
N GLN A 364 -30.47 5.34 7.73
CA GLN A 364 -31.36 6.36 7.16
C GLN A 364 -31.08 7.77 7.69
N SER A 365 -30.27 7.89 8.75
CA SER A 365 -29.89 9.20 9.31
C SER A 365 -28.94 9.94 8.38
N GLU A 366 -29.05 11.28 8.36
CA GLU A 366 -28.09 12.11 7.64
C GLU A 366 -26.76 12.14 8.38
N PRO A 367 -25.62 12.12 7.65
CA PRO A 367 -24.32 12.30 8.26
C PRO A 367 -24.13 13.73 8.78
N ILE A 368 -23.44 13.87 9.91
CA ILE A 368 -23.03 15.18 10.47
C ILE A 368 -21.98 15.83 9.58
N ILE A 369 -21.07 15.02 9.06
CA ILE A 369 -20.11 15.43 8.06
C ILE A 369 -20.19 14.47 6.89
N PHE A 370 -20.25 15.01 5.68
CA PHE A 370 -20.12 14.27 4.43
C PHE A 370 -19.32 15.10 3.43
N LYS A 371 -18.17 14.61 3.02
CA LYS A 371 -17.24 15.38 2.19
C LYS A 371 -16.43 14.47 1.28
N LYS A 372 -16.23 14.89 0.04
CA LYS A 372 -15.19 14.32 -0.83
C LYS A 372 -13.84 14.84 -0.35
N ILE A 373 -12.94 13.94 0.06
CA ILE A 373 -11.62 14.29 0.60
C ILE A 373 -10.49 14.09 -0.40
N GLY A 374 -10.76 13.45 -1.54
CA GLY A 374 -9.76 13.30 -2.59
C GLY A 374 -10.19 12.34 -3.70
N THR A 375 -9.33 12.23 -4.70
CA THR A 375 -9.44 11.26 -5.78
C THR A 375 -8.12 10.51 -5.89
N ARG A 376 -8.19 9.19 -5.93
CA ARG A 376 -7.02 8.32 -6.10
C ARG A 376 -6.97 7.79 -7.52
N LYS A 377 -5.78 7.87 -8.13
CA LYS A 377 -5.45 7.15 -9.36
C LYS A 377 -4.61 5.94 -9.00
N ILE A 378 -5.06 4.75 -9.39
CA ILE A 378 -4.39 3.48 -9.08
C ILE A 378 -4.03 2.82 -10.41
N PRO A 379 -2.76 2.46 -10.65
CA PRO A 379 -2.34 1.81 -11.88
C PRO A 379 -3.05 0.47 -12.10
N ILE A 380 -3.32 0.13 -13.35
CA ILE A 380 -3.86 -1.17 -13.74
C ILE A 380 -2.68 -2.11 -14.01
N TYR A 381 -2.50 -3.09 -13.13
CA TYR A 381 -1.46 -4.12 -13.27
C TYR A 381 -2.00 -5.31 -14.07
N ALA A 382 -2.06 -5.17 -15.39
CA ALA A 382 -2.63 -6.19 -16.28
C ALA A 382 -1.86 -7.53 -16.22
N PRO A 383 -2.51 -8.68 -16.48
CA PRO A 383 -1.86 -9.99 -16.51
C PRO A 383 -0.58 -9.99 -17.37
N GLY A 384 0.53 -10.48 -16.79
CA GLY A 384 1.86 -10.42 -17.37
C GLY A 384 2.68 -9.18 -16.99
N TYR A 385 2.15 -8.26 -16.19
CA TYR A 385 2.86 -7.07 -15.71
C TYR A 385 4.21 -7.42 -15.06
N MET A 386 4.22 -8.38 -14.14
CA MET A 386 5.45 -8.84 -13.47
C MET A 386 6.56 -9.26 -14.44
N SER A 387 6.17 -9.86 -15.57
CA SER A 387 7.15 -10.32 -16.59
C SER A 387 7.77 -9.19 -17.40
N LYS A 388 7.14 -8.01 -17.41
CA LYS A 388 7.65 -6.82 -18.10
C LYS A 388 8.65 -6.04 -17.24
N LEU A 389 8.64 -6.24 -15.92
CA LEU A 389 9.50 -5.50 -15.00
C LEU A 389 10.99 -5.86 -15.15
N ASP A 390 11.32 -7.03 -15.69
CA ASP A 390 12.70 -7.51 -15.81
C ASP A 390 13.42 -7.00 -17.08
N MET A 391 12.73 -6.22 -17.92
CA MET A 391 13.28 -5.69 -19.14
C MET A 391 13.87 -4.30 -18.92
N ASP A 392 15.13 -4.13 -19.28
CA ASP A 392 15.90 -2.89 -19.22
C ASP A 392 16.26 -2.39 -17.80
N ARG A 393 17.56 -2.28 -17.52
CA ARG A 393 18.11 -1.91 -16.21
C ARG A 393 19.21 -0.84 -16.30
N GLU A 394 19.09 0.10 -17.22
CA GLU A 394 20.09 1.17 -17.31
C GLU A 394 20.06 2.08 -16.06
N TYR A 395 18.90 2.20 -15.41
CA TYR A 395 18.68 2.97 -14.19
C TYR A 395 17.89 2.16 -13.15
N THR A 396 17.93 2.60 -11.90
CA THR A 396 17.18 1.95 -10.81
C THR A 396 15.71 2.34 -10.83
N ARG A 397 14.82 1.36 -10.70
CA ARG A 397 13.37 1.55 -10.59
C ARG A 397 12.91 1.10 -9.24
N ALA A 398 12.14 1.93 -8.55
CA ALA A 398 11.66 1.64 -7.21
C ALA A 398 10.25 2.18 -6.96
N GLY A 399 9.61 1.66 -5.93
CA GLY A 399 8.30 2.09 -5.49
C GLY A 399 7.16 1.17 -5.90
N TRP A 400 5.94 1.58 -5.61
CA TRP A 400 4.75 0.73 -5.70
C TRP A 400 4.42 0.21 -7.10
N PHE A 401 4.95 0.83 -8.15
CA PHE A 401 4.87 0.32 -9.52
C PHE A 401 5.72 -0.95 -9.72
N TYR A 402 6.72 -1.15 -8.89
CA TYR A 402 7.74 -2.19 -9.04
C TYR A 402 7.80 -3.14 -7.86
N SER A 403 7.74 -2.63 -6.64
CA SER A 403 7.86 -3.41 -5.40
C SER A 403 6.55 -4.02 -4.91
N GLY A 404 5.42 -3.59 -5.46
CA GLY A 404 4.08 -4.03 -5.06
C GLY A 404 3.28 -3.00 -4.28
N VAL A 405 1.96 -3.17 -4.28
CA VAL A 405 0.98 -2.18 -3.80
C VAL A 405 0.87 -2.21 -2.27
N SER A 406 1.88 -1.72 -1.58
CA SER A 406 1.86 -1.58 -0.11
C SER A 406 2.99 -0.66 0.35
N VAL A 407 2.73 0.20 1.31
CA VAL A 407 3.78 1.00 1.97
C VAL A 407 4.86 0.11 2.60
N THR A 408 4.49 -1.07 3.07
CA THR A 408 5.41 -2.06 3.62
C THR A 408 6.40 -2.56 2.56
N HIS A 409 5.92 -2.86 1.35
CA HIS A 409 6.77 -3.31 0.25
C HIS A 409 7.76 -2.22 -0.18
N VAL A 410 7.27 -0.99 -0.28
CA VAL A 410 8.05 0.18 -0.65
C VAL A 410 9.19 0.44 0.35
N VAL A 411 8.90 0.37 1.64
CA VAL A 411 9.93 0.59 2.69
C VAL A 411 10.93 -0.57 2.73
N ALA A 412 10.49 -1.81 2.57
CA ALA A 412 11.37 -2.97 2.52
C ALA A 412 12.28 -2.92 1.27
N GLU A 413 11.78 -2.47 0.13
CA GLU A 413 12.58 -2.23 -1.08
C GLU A 413 13.64 -1.14 -0.85
N ALA A 414 13.24 -0.03 -0.21
CA ALA A 414 14.18 1.05 0.11
C ALA A 414 15.35 0.57 0.99
N GLU A 415 15.07 -0.27 1.99
CA GLU A 415 16.10 -0.88 2.83
C GLU A 415 17.03 -1.78 2.02
N ARG A 416 16.47 -2.65 1.14
CA ARG A 416 17.24 -3.53 0.26
C ARG A 416 18.11 -2.76 -0.76
N ILE A 417 17.62 -1.64 -1.30
CA ILE A 417 18.41 -0.78 -2.19
C ILE A 417 19.56 -0.14 -1.42
N ALA A 418 19.27 0.39 -0.22
CA ALA A 418 20.31 0.99 0.62
C ALA A 418 21.35 -0.01 1.13
N ASP A 419 21.05 -1.30 1.17
CA ASP A 419 22.03 -2.35 1.53
C ASP A 419 23.08 -2.61 0.46
N LEU A 420 22.94 -2.02 -0.73
CA LEU A 420 23.94 -2.06 -1.80
C LEU A 420 25.05 -1.04 -1.59
N PHE A 421 24.86 -0.03 -0.74
CA PHE A 421 25.81 1.02 -0.37
C PHE A 421 26.49 0.68 0.96
#